data_5d2c285b134c66c4c57d8d636f59126e
#
_entry.id   5d2c285b134c66c4c57d8d636f59126e
#
_cell.length_a   1.000
_cell.length_b   1.000
_cell.length_c   1.000
_cell.angle_alpha   90.00
_cell.angle_beta   90.00
_cell.angle_gamma   90.00
#
_symmetry.space_group_name_H-M   'P 1'
#
loop_
_entity.id
_entity.type
_entity.pdbx_description
1 polymer ?
#
loop_
_entity_poly.entity_id
_entity_poly.type
_entity_poly.pdbx_seq_one_letter_code
_entity_poly.pdbx_strand_id
1 'polypeptide(L)'
;MTTDIIEQTEQPVELTPAQLESMRAEVLDKIIVARVGLLLRHPFFGNMATRLIIKECDDWCPTAATDGRHLYYNTQFFSKMTTKEIEFVIAHEILHCVFDHMLSLIHI
;
A
#
# COMPACT_ATOMS: atom_id res chain seq x y z
N MET A 1 20.44 -2.63 -24.98
CA MET A 1 19.20 -2.74 -25.33
C MET A 1 18.32 -3.17 -24.20
N THR A 2 18.56 -4.33 -23.62
CA THR A 2 17.80 -4.73 -22.45
C THR A 2 17.93 -3.71 -21.33
N THR A 3 19.12 -3.16 -21.18
CA THR A 3 19.39 -2.18 -20.15
C THR A 3 18.54 -0.93 -20.35
N ASP A 4 18.38 -0.52 -21.59
CA ASP A 4 17.60 0.68 -21.90
C ASP A 4 16.14 0.51 -21.50
N ILE A 5 15.59 -0.68 -21.72
CA ILE A 5 14.22 -0.95 -21.36
C ILE A 5 14.04 -0.92 -19.86
N ILE A 6 15.01 -1.48 -19.14
CA ILE A 6 14.95 -1.50 -17.68
C ILE A 6 15.04 -0.07 -17.13
N GLU A 7 15.91 0.73 -17.71
CA GLU A 7 16.05 2.12 -17.29
C GLU A 7 14.77 2.89 -17.48
N GLN A 8 14.08 2.65 -18.58
CA GLN A 8 12.84 3.34 -18.87
C GLN A 8 11.76 2.99 -17.85
N THR A 9 11.71 1.73 -17.43
CA THR A 9 10.73 1.31 -16.45
C THR A 9 11.04 1.82 -15.06
N GLU A 10 12.31 2.08 -14.79
CA GLU A 10 12.74 2.56 -13.47
C GLU A 10 12.68 4.07 -13.36
N GLN A 11 12.67 4.78 -14.47
CA GLN A 11 12.63 6.23 -14.43
C GLN A 11 11.28 6.70 -13.87
N PRO A 12 11.33 7.63 -12.94
CA PRO A 12 10.08 8.20 -12.42
C PRO A 12 9.38 8.96 -13.52
N VAL A 13 8.08 8.73 -13.63
CA VAL A 13 7.26 9.46 -14.59
C VAL A 13 6.95 10.82 -14.00
N GLU A 14 7.27 11.86 -14.73
CA GLU A 14 6.93 13.21 -14.31
C GLU A 14 5.46 13.44 -14.59
N LEU A 15 4.69 13.58 -13.53
CA LEU A 15 3.26 13.83 -13.63
C LEU A 15 2.96 15.28 -13.31
N THR A 16 2.01 15.84 -14.04
CA THR A 16 1.51 17.16 -13.66
C THR A 16 0.75 17.03 -12.34
N PRO A 17 0.60 18.13 -11.58
CA PRO A 17 -0.16 18.05 -10.33
C PRO A 17 -1.58 17.54 -10.54
N ALA A 18 -2.22 17.88 -11.64
CA ALA A 18 -3.57 17.39 -11.93
C ALA A 18 -3.58 15.88 -12.17
N GLN A 19 -2.58 15.38 -12.89
CA GLN A 19 -2.48 13.94 -13.14
C GLN A 19 -2.21 13.17 -11.88
N LEU A 20 -1.35 13.70 -11.03
CA LEU A 20 -1.03 13.05 -9.76
C LEU A 20 -2.24 13.00 -8.84
N GLU A 21 -2.99 14.09 -8.79
CA GLU A 21 -4.19 14.15 -7.97
C GLU A 21 -5.25 13.16 -8.45
N SER A 22 -5.43 13.07 -9.76
CA SER A 22 -6.34 12.10 -10.35
C SER A 22 -5.92 10.67 -10.03
N MET A 23 -4.62 10.41 -10.12
CA MET A 23 -4.08 9.09 -9.80
C MET A 23 -4.28 8.75 -8.33
N ARG A 24 -4.09 9.72 -7.44
CA ARG A 24 -4.31 9.52 -6.01
C ARG A 24 -5.77 9.16 -5.72
N ALA A 25 -6.69 9.86 -6.35
CA ALA A 25 -8.11 9.57 -6.16
C ALA A 25 -8.44 8.15 -6.58
N GLU A 26 -7.92 7.73 -7.73
CA GLU A 26 -8.12 6.38 -8.23
C GLU A 26 -7.52 5.34 -7.28
N VAL A 27 -6.32 5.60 -6.79
CA VAL A 27 -5.65 4.69 -5.86
C VAL A 27 -6.43 4.59 -4.55
N LEU A 28 -6.93 5.71 -4.04
CA LEU A 28 -7.72 5.68 -2.82
C LEU A 28 -8.97 4.85 -2.99
N ASP A 29 -9.63 4.95 -4.13
CA ASP A 29 -10.79 4.10 -4.41
C ASP A 29 -10.42 2.62 -4.39
N LYS A 30 -9.29 2.28 -4.99
CA LYS A 30 -8.81 0.90 -5.00
C LYS A 30 -8.51 0.42 -3.57
N ILE A 31 -7.92 1.27 -2.77
CA ILE A 31 -7.61 0.92 -1.37
C ILE A 31 -8.89 0.67 -0.60
N ILE A 32 -9.90 1.51 -0.79
CA ILE A 32 -11.18 1.35 -0.12
C ILE A 32 -11.82 0.01 -0.51
N VAL A 33 -11.85 -0.29 -1.79
CA VAL A 33 -12.41 -1.55 -2.28
C VAL A 33 -11.62 -2.74 -1.73
N ALA A 34 -10.29 -2.61 -1.69
CA ALA A 34 -9.44 -3.67 -1.17
C ALA A 34 -9.71 -3.92 0.31
N ARG A 35 -9.91 -2.85 1.09
CA ARG A 35 -10.21 -2.98 2.51
C ARG A 35 -11.54 -3.68 2.75
N VAL A 36 -12.54 -3.32 1.95
CA VAL A 36 -13.85 -3.98 2.04
C VAL A 36 -13.73 -5.45 1.68
N GLY A 37 -13.01 -5.75 0.60
CA GLY A 37 -12.78 -7.13 0.20
C GLY A 37 -12.06 -7.93 1.27
N LEU A 38 -11.08 -7.32 1.89
CA LEU A 38 -10.34 -7.95 2.97
C LEU A 38 -11.24 -8.23 4.16
N LEU A 39 -12.10 -7.28 4.51
CA LEU A 39 -13.05 -7.44 5.62
C LEU A 39 -14.03 -8.59 5.35
N LEU A 40 -14.47 -8.73 4.10
CA LEU A 40 -15.41 -9.78 3.74
C LEU A 40 -14.77 -11.17 3.69
N ARG A 41 -13.54 -11.25 3.19
CA ARG A 41 -12.87 -12.53 3.01
C ARG A 41 -12.00 -12.96 4.18
N HIS A 42 -11.42 -11.99 4.87
CA HIS A 42 -10.50 -12.25 5.99
C HIS A 42 -10.79 -11.26 7.11
N PRO A 43 -11.84 -11.50 7.91
CA PRO A 43 -12.31 -10.51 8.89
C PRO A 43 -11.24 -10.03 9.86
N PHE A 44 -10.30 -10.89 10.25
CA PHE A 44 -9.24 -10.48 11.15
C PHE A 44 -8.40 -9.36 10.55
N PHE A 45 -7.90 -9.58 9.33
CA PHE A 45 -7.09 -8.58 8.65
C PHE A 45 -7.91 -7.37 8.26
N GLY A 46 -9.15 -7.60 7.83
CA GLY A 46 -10.02 -6.51 7.43
C GLY A 46 -10.34 -5.58 8.58
N ASN A 47 -10.59 -6.15 9.75
CA ASN A 47 -10.84 -5.36 10.95
C ASN A 47 -9.65 -4.48 11.28
N MET A 48 -8.45 -5.04 11.21
CA MET A 48 -7.24 -4.26 11.47
C MET A 48 -7.02 -3.21 10.40
N ALA A 49 -7.30 -3.56 9.14
CA ALA A 49 -7.13 -2.63 8.02
C ALA A 49 -8.02 -1.41 8.16
N THR A 50 -9.25 -1.58 8.65
CA THR A 50 -10.16 -0.45 8.80
C THR A 50 -9.73 0.53 9.87
N ARG A 51 -8.85 0.11 10.77
CA ARG A 51 -8.34 0.98 11.84
C ARG A 51 -7.13 1.77 11.41
N LEU A 52 -6.52 1.41 10.31
CA LEU A 52 -5.34 2.11 9.85
C LEU A 52 -5.73 3.41 9.14
N ILE A 53 -4.96 4.45 9.41
CA ILE A 53 -5.13 5.73 8.73
C ILE A 53 -4.33 5.67 7.44
N ILE A 54 -5.01 5.92 6.32
CA ILE A 54 -4.38 5.84 5.01
C ILE A 54 -3.68 7.16 4.72
N LYS A 55 -2.40 7.08 4.39
CA LYS A 55 -1.62 8.27 4.09
C LYS A 55 -0.62 7.96 2.98
N GLU A 56 -0.44 8.92 2.06
CA GLU A 56 0.51 8.71 0.98
C GLU A 56 1.95 8.92 1.48
N CYS A 57 2.87 8.25 0.83
CA CYS A 57 4.29 8.32 1.17
C CYS A 57 5.15 8.56 -0.06
N ASP A 58 4.63 9.34 -1.01
CA ASP A 58 5.29 9.52 -2.30
C ASP A 58 6.70 10.10 -2.19
N ASP A 59 6.96 10.87 -1.15
CA ASP A 59 8.23 11.54 -0.97
C ASP A 59 9.33 10.65 -0.40
N TRP A 60 8.96 9.62 0.38
CA TRP A 60 9.96 8.87 1.12
C TRP A 60 9.85 7.35 1.00
N CYS A 61 8.75 6.85 0.48
CA CYS A 61 8.53 5.41 0.42
C CYS A 61 8.17 5.00 -1.01
N PRO A 62 8.93 4.06 -1.61
CA PRO A 62 8.65 3.66 -2.99
C PRO A 62 7.54 2.64 -3.15
N THR A 63 7.09 2.03 -2.07
CA THR A 63 6.07 0.98 -2.15
C THR A 63 4.96 1.21 -1.13
N ALA A 64 5.07 0.57 0.01
CA ALA A 64 4.09 0.70 1.09
C ALA A 64 4.80 0.46 2.41
N ALA A 65 4.23 0.98 3.47
CA ALA A 65 4.79 0.81 4.80
C ALA A 65 3.68 0.96 5.83
N THR A 66 3.95 0.52 7.04
CA THR A 66 3.02 0.71 8.14
C THR A 66 3.79 0.89 9.44
N ASP A 67 3.24 1.72 10.32
CA ASP A 67 3.80 1.93 11.65
C ASP A 67 2.86 1.44 12.74
N GLY A 68 1.84 0.69 12.36
CA GLY A 68 0.84 0.17 13.30
C GLY A 68 -0.39 1.06 13.41
N ARG A 69 -0.29 2.30 13.00
CA ARG A 69 -1.41 3.25 13.02
C ARG A 69 -1.79 3.71 11.62
N HIS A 70 -0.80 3.82 10.76
CA HIS A 70 -0.98 4.33 9.40
C HIS A 70 -0.62 3.27 8.40
N LEU A 71 -1.31 3.28 7.29
CA LEU A 71 -0.89 2.54 6.12
C LEU A 71 -0.40 3.57 5.13
N TYR A 72 0.89 3.55 4.86
CA TYR A 72 1.50 4.46 3.91
C TYR A 72 1.53 3.80 2.54
N TYR A 73 1.19 4.54 1.53
CA TYR A 73 1.17 4.01 0.17
C TYR A 73 1.85 4.95 -0.79
N ASN A 74 2.55 4.38 -1.76
CA ASN A 74 3.11 5.15 -2.86
C ASN A 74 2.09 5.16 -3.99
N THR A 75 1.72 6.35 -4.45
CA THR A 75 0.66 6.50 -5.43
C THR A 75 0.97 5.77 -6.73
N GLN A 76 2.19 5.95 -7.25
CA GLN A 76 2.56 5.32 -8.53
C GLN A 76 2.65 3.81 -8.41
N PHE A 77 3.16 3.32 -7.29
CA PHE A 77 3.27 1.89 -7.05
C PHE A 77 1.89 1.24 -7.03
N PHE A 78 0.96 1.82 -6.30
CA PHE A 78 -0.38 1.28 -6.17
C PHE A 78 -1.23 1.47 -7.43
N SER A 79 -0.93 2.50 -8.23
CA SER A 79 -1.69 2.75 -9.45
C SER A 79 -1.55 1.63 -10.46
N LYS A 80 -0.46 0.88 -10.37
CA LYS A 80 -0.19 -0.23 -11.31
C LYS A 80 -0.77 -1.54 -10.82
N MET A 81 -1.34 -1.56 -9.64
CA MET A 81 -1.85 -2.78 -9.04
C MET A 81 -3.34 -2.94 -9.23
N THR A 82 -3.77 -4.18 -9.28
CA THR A 82 -5.19 -4.49 -9.19
C THR A 82 -5.65 -4.38 -7.74
N THR A 83 -6.96 -4.33 -7.55
CA THR A 83 -7.53 -4.29 -6.22
C THR A 83 -7.11 -5.50 -5.38
N LYS A 84 -7.02 -6.67 -6.00
CA LYS A 84 -6.62 -7.87 -5.29
C LYS A 84 -5.16 -7.84 -4.87
N GLU A 85 -4.31 -7.25 -5.70
CA GLU A 85 -2.91 -7.09 -5.34
C GLU A 85 -2.75 -6.12 -4.18
N ILE A 86 -3.52 -5.05 -4.18
CA ILE A 86 -3.50 -4.09 -3.07
C ILE A 86 -4.00 -4.77 -1.80
N GLU A 87 -5.04 -5.59 -1.91
CA GLU A 87 -5.56 -6.36 -0.79
C GLU A 87 -4.46 -7.23 -0.17
N PHE A 88 -3.68 -7.89 -1.02
CA PHE A 88 -2.57 -8.72 -0.58
C PHE A 88 -1.50 -7.88 0.13
N VAL A 89 -1.16 -6.73 -0.43
CA VAL A 89 -0.16 -5.85 0.17
C VAL A 89 -0.61 -5.38 1.55
N ILE A 90 -1.87 -4.97 1.68
CA ILE A 90 -2.39 -4.53 2.96
C ILE A 90 -2.33 -5.64 3.99
N ALA A 91 -2.75 -6.85 3.61
CA ALA A 91 -2.69 -7.99 4.51
C ALA A 91 -1.26 -8.30 4.93
N HIS A 92 -0.33 -8.19 3.98
CA HIS A 92 1.09 -8.43 4.24
C HIS A 92 1.65 -7.44 5.25
N GLU A 93 1.31 -6.16 5.10
CA GLU A 93 1.76 -5.13 6.03
C GLU A 93 1.17 -5.33 7.42
N ILE A 94 -0.09 -5.72 7.49
CA ILE A 94 -0.72 -6.01 8.77
C ILE A 94 -0.05 -7.20 9.44
N LEU A 95 0.28 -8.22 8.65
CA LEU A 95 0.96 -9.40 9.17
C LEU A 95 2.30 -9.03 9.78
N HIS A 96 3.04 -8.13 9.15
CA HIS A 96 4.30 -7.64 9.71
C HIS A 96 4.10 -6.96 11.04
N CYS A 97 3.08 -6.12 11.15
CA CYS A 97 2.79 -5.43 12.41
C CYS A 97 2.45 -6.41 13.52
N VAL A 98 1.61 -7.40 13.22
CA VAL A 98 1.21 -8.41 14.21
C VAL A 98 2.41 -9.23 14.62
N PHE A 99 3.23 -9.63 13.66
CA PHE A 99 4.39 -10.44 13.92
C PHE A 99 5.40 -9.71 14.79
N ASP A 100 5.67 -8.45 14.47
CA ASP A 100 6.60 -7.64 15.27
C ASP A 100 6.11 -7.48 16.69
N HIS A 101 4.82 -7.27 16.85
CA HIS A 101 4.23 -7.14 18.18
C HIS A 101 4.38 -8.42 18.99
N MET A 102 4.15 -9.57 18.35
CA MET A 102 4.30 -10.86 19.00
C MET A 102 5.75 -11.14 19.38
N LEU A 103 6.68 -10.75 18.52
CA LEU A 103 8.10 -10.91 18.83
C LEU A 103 8.48 -10.08 20.04
N SER A 104 7.94 -8.88 20.16
CA SER A 104 8.17 -8.03 21.31
C SER A 104 7.71 -8.70 22.60
N LEU A 105 6.55 -9.34 22.56
CA LEU A 105 6.00 -10.03 23.71
C LEU A 105 6.82 -11.24 24.08
N ILE A 106 7.31 -11.96 23.09
CA ILE A 106 8.12 -13.16 23.33
C ILE A 106 9.48 -12.79 23.91
N HIS A 107 9.98 -11.61 23.54
CA HIS A 107 11.31 -11.18 23.96
C HIS A 107 11.38 -10.81 25.45
N ILE A 108 10.26 -10.70 26.09
CA ILE A 108 10.21 -10.44 27.51
C ILE A 108 10.37 -11.73 28.29
#